data_0433236348f207a3b0fc24ef92fb9834
#
_entry.id   0433236348f207a3b0fc24ef92fb9834
#
_cell.length_a   1.000
_cell.length_b   1.000
_cell.length_c   1.000
_cell.angle_alpha   90.00
_cell.angle_beta   90.00
_cell.angle_gamma   90.00
#
_symmetry.space_group_name_H-M   'P 1'
#
loop_
_entity.id
_entity.type
_entity.pdbx_description
1 polymer ?
#
loop_
_entity_poly.entity_id
_entity_poly.type
_entity_poly.pdbx_seq_one_letter_code
_entity_poly.pdbx_strand_id
1 'polypeptide(L)'
;MSDIAVDFGASIQPLGALQEAAYRLIGQAACQIDEAGGRYVCRLSPSQQQLQGDELRTHFLNLVTDENLREKVRGETDRLRDVIVALAFGSLAQGE
;
A
#
# COMPACT_ATOMS: atom_id res chain seq x y z
N MET A 1 26.23 7.19 -3.61
CA MET A 1 24.82 6.94 -3.67
C MET A 1 24.41 5.99 -2.61
N SER A 2 23.53 6.41 -1.79
CA SER A 2 23.14 5.57 -0.68
C SER A 2 21.70 5.10 -0.88
N ASP A 3 21.52 3.82 -0.66
CA ASP A 3 20.19 3.28 -0.62
C ASP A 3 19.52 3.70 0.68
N ILE A 4 18.21 3.83 0.63
CA ILE A 4 17.41 4.22 1.78
C ILE A 4 16.62 3.02 2.23
N ALA A 5 16.65 2.73 3.52
CA ALA A 5 15.87 1.66 4.09
C ALA A 5 14.73 2.23 4.92
N VAL A 6 13.51 1.79 4.63
CA VAL A 6 12.34 2.19 5.39
C VAL A 6 11.68 0.90 5.87
N ASP A 7 11.42 0.80 7.16
CA ASP A 7 10.84 -0.43 7.69
C ASP A 7 9.46 -0.18 8.28
N PHE A 8 8.66 -1.23 8.27
CA PHE A 8 7.28 -1.20 8.74
C PHE A 8 7.01 -2.45 9.55
N GLY A 9 6.13 -2.33 10.54
CA GLY A 9 5.70 -3.50 11.29
C GLY A 9 4.82 -4.39 10.44
N ALA A 10 5.20 -5.64 10.28
CA ALA A 10 4.48 -6.56 9.40
C ALA A 10 3.07 -6.85 9.93
N SER A 11 2.86 -6.69 11.24
CA SER A 11 1.56 -6.96 11.82
C SER A 11 0.54 -5.87 11.53
N ILE A 12 0.99 -4.67 11.20
CA ILE A 12 0.10 -3.54 10.97
C ILE A 12 0.16 -2.98 9.56
N GLN A 13 1.21 -3.32 8.82
CA GLN A 13 1.39 -2.79 7.47
C GLN A 13 1.06 -3.87 6.44
N PRO A 14 0.04 -3.66 5.61
CA PRO A 14 -0.26 -4.63 4.55
C PRO A 14 0.86 -4.71 3.54
N LEU A 15 1.28 -5.91 3.21
CA LEU A 15 2.32 -6.11 2.21
C LEU A 15 1.88 -5.64 0.83
N GLY A 16 0.60 -5.86 0.50
CA GLY A 16 0.09 -5.43 -0.79
C GLY A 16 0.23 -3.94 -1.02
N ALA A 17 0.03 -3.15 0.05
CA ALA A 17 0.18 -1.70 -0.06
C ALA A 17 1.63 -1.32 -0.34
N LEU A 18 2.58 -2.02 0.28
CA LEU A 18 3.99 -1.77 0.02
C LEU A 18 4.35 -2.12 -1.42
N GLN A 19 3.82 -3.22 -1.92
CA GLN A 19 4.08 -3.65 -3.28
C GLN A 19 3.50 -2.66 -4.29
N GLU A 20 2.31 -2.16 -4.04
CA GLU A 20 1.70 -1.15 -4.91
C GLU A 20 2.48 0.16 -4.88
N ALA A 21 2.92 0.58 -3.69
CA ALA A 21 3.72 1.79 -3.58
C ALA A 21 5.03 1.63 -4.33
N ALA A 22 5.67 0.48 -4.20
CA ALA A 22 6.91 0.19 -4.91
C ALA A 22 6.70 0.21 -6.41
N TYR A 23 5.59 -0.34 -6.86
CA TYR A 23 5.26 -0.34 -8.28
C TYR A 23 5.13 1.09 -8.81
N ARG A 24 4.50 1.96 -8.03
CA ARG A 24 4.32 3.36 -8.43
C ARG A 24 5.64 4.13 -8.47
N LEU A 25 6.68 3.60 -7.83
CA LEU A 25 8.01 4.21 -7.85
C LEU A 25 8.84 3.81 -9.05
N ILE A 26 8.38 2.84 -9.84
CA ILE A 26 9.14 2.36 -11.01
C ILE A 26 9.47 3.54 -11.90
N GLY A 27 10.74 3.64 -12.30
CA GLY A 27 11.23 4.75 -13.09
C GLY A 27 11.90 5.84 -12.28
N GLN A 28 11.58 5.93 -10.99
CA GLN A 28 12.19 6.92 -10.10
C GLN A 28 13.17 6.26 -9.16
N ALA A 29 12.86 5.07 -8.70
CA ALA A 29 13.73 4.33 -7.80
C ALA A 29 13.39 2.85 -7.90
N ALA A 30 14.38 2.02 -7.57
CA ALA A 30 14.17 0.60 -7.41
C ALA A 30 13.78 0.36 -5.95
N CYS A 31 12.87 -0.56 -5.72
CA CYS A 31 12.46 -0.89 -4.37
C CYS A 31 12.50 -2.39 -4.18
N GLN A 32 13.19 -2.82 -3.14
CA GLN A 32 13.26 -4.22 -2.75
C GLN A 32 12.62 -4.36 -1.38
N ILE A 33 11.69 -5.28 -1.25
CA ILE A 33 10.97 -5.49 -0.01
C ILE A 33 11.39 -6.83 0.57
N ASP A 34 11.90 -6.80 1.80
CA ASP A 34 12.29 -7.99 2.53
C ASP A 34 11.52 -8.04 3.85
N GLU A 35 11.35 -9.24 4.36
CA GLU A 35 10.75 -9.42 5.68
C GLU A 35 11.78 -10.02 6.61
N ALA A 36 11.94 -9.41 7.78
CA ALA A 36 12.88 -9.88 8.77
C ALA A 36 12.38 -9.48 10.16
N GLY A 37 12.32 -10.46 11.07
CA GLY A 37 12.00 -10.20 12.45
C GLY A 37 10.63 -9.54 12.65
N GLY A 38 9.64 -9.90 11.85
CA GLY A 38 8.31 -9.32 11.96
C GLY A 38 8.20 -7.93 11.40
N ARG A 39 9.15 -7.52 10.58
CA ARG A 39 9.13 -6.21 9.94
C ARG A 39 9.38 -6.35 8.45
N TYR A 40 8.74 -5.50 7.68
CA TYR A 40 9.03 -5.36 6.26
C TYR A 40 10.06 -4.26 6.10
N VAL A 41 11.13 -4.55 5.39
CA VAL A 41 12.20 -3.59 5.13
C VAL A 41 12.18 -3.28 3.64
N CYS A 42 11.93 -2.03 3.30
CA CYS A 42 11.91 -1.59 1.92
C CYS A 42 13.19 -0.83 1.63
N ARG A 43 13.98 -1.33 0.70
CA ARG A 43 15.23 -0.70 0.30
C ARG A 43 14.99 0.04 -0.99
N LEU A 44 15.25 1.32 -0.96
CA LEU A 44 15.02 2.21 -2.09
C LEU A 44 16.36 2.62 -2.68
N SER A 45 16.53 2.36 -3.96
CA SER A 45 17.74 2.76 -4.70
C SER A 45 17.34 3.78 -5.73
N PRO A 46 17.74 5.05 -5.57
CA PRO A 46 17.33 6.09 -6.51
C PRO A 46 17.86 5.81 -7.91
N SER A 47 17.01 5.91 -8.90
CA SER A 47 17.37 5.78 -10.31
C SER A 47 17.67 7.13 -10.93
N GLN A 48 17.11 8.19 -10.37
CA GLN A 48 17.27 9.54 -10.86
C GLN A 48 17.84 10.42 -9.79
N GLN A 49 18.66 11.38 -10.21
CA GLN A 49 19.30 12.28 -9.26
C GLN A 49 18.32 13.27 -8.66
N GLN A 50 17.16 13.44 -9.26
CA GLN A 50 16.20 14.43 -8.81
C GLN A 50 15.53 14.04 -7.51
N LEU A 51 15.45 12.75 -7.23
CA LEU A 51 14.72 12.26 -6.07
C LEU A 51 15.66 11.38 -5.26
N GLN A 52 16.27 11.95 -4.25
CA GLN A 52 17.25 11.27 -3.41
C GLN A 52 17.03 11.63 -1.96
N GLY A 53 17.58 10.79 -1.10
CA GLY A 53 17.62 11.06 0.31
C GLY A 53 16.24 11.17 0.93
N ASP A 54 16.04 12.22 1.71
CA ASP A 54 14.80 12.40 2.43
C ASP A 54 13.62 12.62 1.49
N GLU A 55 13.87 13.21 0.34
CA GLU A 55 12.80 13.42 -0.62
C GLU A 55 12.24 12.08 -1.12
N LEU A 56 13.13 11.16 -1.44
CA LEU A 56 12.72 9.84 -1.89
C LEU A 56 11.99 9.09 -0.77
N ARG A 57 12.52 9.18 0.43
CA ARG A 57 11.89 8.55 1.59
C ARG A 57 10.49 9.11 1.81
N THR A 58 10.38 10.44 1.80
CA THR A 58 9.09 11.09 1.99
C THR A 58 8.11 10.72 0.89
N HIS A 59 8.59 10.71 -0.35
CA HIS A 59 7.75 10.33 -1.47
C HIS A 59 7.22 8.89 -1.31
N PHE A 60 8.11 7.98 -0.95
CA PHE A 60 7.71 6.59 -0.75
C PHE A 60 6.71 6.46 0.39
N LEU A 61 6.97 7.15 1.51
CA LEU A 61 6.05 7.11 2.65
C LEU A 61 4.67 7.65 2.26
N ASN A 62 4.63 8.69 1.45
CA ASN A 62 3.37 9.23 0.97
C ASN A 62 2.64 8.22 0.09
N LEU A 63 3.36 7.52 -0.77
CA LEU A 63 2.76 6.50 -1.60
C LEU A 63 2.22 5.34 -0.75
N VAL A 64 2.98 4.92 0.25
CA VAL A 64 2.55 3.85 1.14
C VAL A 64 1.29 4.28 1.90
N THR A 65 1.28 5.50 2.41
CA THR A 65 0.11 6.01 3.12
C THR A 65 -1.11 6.02 2.20
N ASP A 66 -0.92 6.47 0.97
CA ASP A 66 -2.01 6.49 0.00
C ASP A 66 -2.52 5.07 -0.28
N GLU A 67 -1.61 4.12 -0.46
CA GLU A 67 -2.02 2.75 -0.74
C GLU A 67 -2.67 2.10 0.46
N ASN A 68 -2.18 2.39 1.67
CA ASN A 68 -2.82 1.90 2.89
C ASN A 68 -4.26 2.39 2.96
N LEU A 69 -4.47 3.65 2.64
CA LEU A 69 -5.79 4.24 2.67
C LEU A 69 -6.68 3.61 1.61
N ARG A 70 -6.14 3.38 0.42
CA ARG A 70 -6.89 2.72 -0.65
C ARG A 70 -7.30 1.32 -0.27
N GLU A 71 -6.41 0.57 0.36
CA GLU A 71 -6.73 -0.78 0.81
C GLU A 71 -7.81 -0.76 1.88
N LYS A 72 -7.71 0.18 2.80
CA LYS A 72 -8.71 0.31 3.85
C LYS A 72 -10.08 0.63 3.27
N VAL A 73 -10.13 1.59 2.36
CA VAL A 73 -11.39 1.97 1.71
C VAL A 73 -11.95 0.81 0.91
N ARG A 74 -11.07 0.10 0.19
CA ARG A 74 -11.50 -1.05 -0.61
C ARG A 74 -12.12 -2.13 0.27
N GLY A 75 -11.47 -2.42 1.40
CA GLY A 75 -12.00 -3.40 2.34
C GLY A 75 -13.34 -2.98 2.91
N GLU A 76 -13.46 -1.72 3.29
CA GLU A 76 -14.72 -1.20 3.80
C GLU A 76 -15.79 -1.17 2.72
N THR A 77 -15.41 -0.79 1.50
CA THR A 77 -16.34 -0.77 0.39
C THR A 77 -16.82 -2.18 0.06
N ASP A 78 -15.92 -3.15 0.08
CA ASP A 78 -16.29 -4.53 -0.19
C ASP A 78 -17.29 -5.04 0.85
N ARG A 79 -17.08 -4.72 2.12
CA ARG A 79 -18.01 -5.11 3.16
C ARG A 79 -19.36 -4.43 2.99
N LEU A 80 -19.34 -3.13 2.71
CA LEU A 80 -20.56 -2.39 2.45
C LEU A 80 -21.30 -2.94 1.24
N ARG A 81 -20.55 -3.27 0.20
CA ARG A 81 -21.11 -3.82 -1.00
C ARG A 81 -21.80 -5.14 -0.70
N ASP A 82 -21.15 -6.00 0.08
CA ASP A 82 -21.74 -7.28 0.45
C ASP A 82 -23.03 -7.09 1.22
N VAL A 83 -23.03 -6.15 2.17
CA VAL A 83 -24.22 -5.85 2.95
C VAL A 83 -25.33 -5.29 2.06
N ILE A 84 -24.99 -4.38 1.17
CA ILE A 84 -25.98 -3.80 0.27
C ILE A 84 -26.56 -4.86 -0.65
N VAL A 85 -25.72 -5.72 -1.20
CA VAL A 85 -26.19 -6.79 -2.08
C VAL A 85 -27.09 -7.73 -1.31
N ALA A 86 -26.70 -8.10 -0.08
CA ALA A 86 -27.53 -8.98 0.74
C ALA A 86 -28.87 -8.34 1.04
N LEU A 87 -28.89 -7.07 1.37
CA LEU A 87 -30.14 -6.37 1.63
C LEU A 87 -31.00 -6.28 0.37
N ALA A 88 -30.37 -5.96 -0.77
CA ALA A 88 -31.10 -5.86 -2.02
C ALA A 88 -31.70 -7.19 -2.40
N PHE A 89 -30.94 -8.26 -2.28
CA PHE A 89 -31.46 -9.60 -2.56
C PHE A 89 -32.56 -9.97 -1.57
N GLY A 90 -32.36 -9.62 -0.32
CA GLY A 90 -33.38 -9.86 0.69
C GLY A 90 -34.67 -9.13 0.34
N SER A 91 -34.57 -7.87 -0.02
CA SER A 91 -35.72 -7.08 -0.42
C SER A 91 -36.39 -7.67 -1.65
N LEU A 92 -35.60 -8.02 -2.64
CA LEU A 92 -36.14 -8.61 -3.86
C LEU A 92 -36.80 -9.97 -3.56
N ALA A 93 -36.15 -10.77 -2.74
CA ALA A 93 -36.71 -12.06 -2.37
C ALA A 93 -37.98 -11.90 -1.56
N GLN A 94 -38.17 -10.77 -0.91
CA GLN A 94 -39.37 -10.48 -0.13
C GLN A 94 -40.46 -9.80 -0.94
N GLY A 95 -40.27 -9.73 -2.24
CA GLY A 95 -41.31 -9.24 -3.10
C GLY A 95 -41.22 -7.78 -3.46
N GLU A 96 -40.08 -7.22 -3.30
CA GLU A 96 -39.86 -5.85 -3.69
C GLU A 96 -39.88 -5.67 -5.17
#